data_f4918e30f23c2848e3a05b5d8ad76692
#
_entry.id   f4918e30f23c2848e3a05b5d8ad76692
#
_cell.length_a   1.000
_cell.length_b   1.000
_cell.length_c   1.000
_cell.angle_alpha   90.00
_cell.angle_beta   90.00
_cell.angle_gamma   90.00
#
_symmetry.space_group_name_H-M   'P 1'
#
loop_
_entity.id
_entity.type
_entity.pdbx_description
1 polymer ?
#
loop_
_entity_poly.entity_id
_entity_poly.type
_entity_poly.pdbx_seq_one_letter_code
_entity_poly.pdbx_strand_id
1 'polypeptide(L)'
;MYNLKPIFYDDFACQGDKCVYTCCGGWGIPFTSQMKNKYLELNNEEDLFIKSTTHENYFIKFNKKHMCPLCNERQLCSLVIEYGPDVLDGICKEFPRVNAVSGTMDEAYLSLGCPHVIELLCQDTEVLSFILEEDNRPFPEYTAEEKRYVLLDMKIRDRILDFLQDRILPLNLRIFYATYILEKLTKYKNRDTEYIGAKLNSFFDENMIATVKEAFGNQKNNNF
;
A
#
# COMPACT_ATOMS: atom_id res chain seq x y z
N MET A 1 -4.52 -16.07 12.82
CA MET A 1 -3.79 -14.97 12.13
C MET A 1 -4.23 -13.64 12.71
N TYR A 2 -3.46 -12.58 12.55
CA TYR A 2 -3.87 -11.24 12.97
C TYR A 2 -4.14 -10.40 11.74
N ASN A 3 -5.12 -9.51 11.82
CA ASN A 3 -5.43 -8.51 10.81
C ASN A 3 -5.03 -7.13 11.34
N LEU A 4 -4.11 -6.46 10.66
CA LEU A 4 -3.65 -5.12 10.98
C LEU A 4 -4.21 -4.13 9.98
N LYS A 5 -4.97 -3.14 10.43
CA LYS A 5 -5.56 -2.11 9.55
C LYS A 5 -5.49 -0.73 10.20
N PRO A 6 -5.39 0.36 9.42
CA PRO A 6 -5.49 1.71 9.98
C PRO A 6 -6.91 1.96 10.52
N ILE A 7 -7.02 2.81 11.54
CA ILE A 7 -8.29 3.07 12.27
C ILE A 7 -9.43 3.54 11.34
N PHE A 8 -9.12 4.23 10.26
CA PHE A 8 -10.11 4.75 9.30
C PHE A 8 -10.43 3.78 8.17
N TYR A 9 -9.91 2.55 8.19
CA TYR A 9 -10.07 1.58 7.09
C TYR A 9 -11.54 1.20 6.85
N ASP A 10 -12.28 0.95 7.93
CA ASP A 10 -13.67 0.54 7.85
C ASP A 10 -14.60 1.71 7.53
N ASP A 11 -14.22 2.92 7.92
CA ASP A 11 -15.00 4.15 7.68
C ASP A 11 -14.91 4.65 6.23
N PHE A 12 -13.98 4.07 5.44
CA PHE A 12 -13.85 4.46 4.05
C PHE A 12 -15.09 4.14 3.23
N ALA A 13 -15.68 5.17 2.62
CA ALA A 13 -16.76 5.07 1.66
C ALA A 13 -16.40 5.78 0.35
N CYS A 14 -16.60 5.10 -0.79
CA CYS A 14 -16.32 5.68 -2.10
C CYS A 14 -17.18 6.93 -2.35
N GLN A 15 -16.56 8.03 -2.76
CA GLN A 15 -17.22 9.32 -3.05
C GLN A 15 -17.98 9.32 -4.39
N GLY A 16 -17.74 8.32 -5.23
CA GLY A 16 -18.40 8.22 -6.55
C GLY A 16 -18.14 9.47 -7.41
N ASP A 17 -19.23 10.10 -7.88
CA ASP A 17 -19.20 11.30 -8.74
C ASP A 17 -18.72 12.59 -8.04
N LYS A 18 -18.53 12.55 -6.73
CA LYS A 18 -17.96 13.67 -5.96
C LYS A 18 -16.45 13.64 -5.92
N CYS A 19 -15.81 12.56 -6.40
CA CYS A 19 -14.35 12.50 -6.47
C CYS A 19 -13.78 13.55 -7.41
N VAL A 20 -12.68 14.18 -7.01
CA VAL A 20 -11.93 15.14 -7.85
C VAL A 20 -11.28 14.42 -9.04
N TYR A 21 -10.87 13.18 -8.85
CA TYR A 21 -10.29 12.31 -9.88
C TYR A 21 -10.93 10.93 -9.83
N THR A 22 -10.94 10.24 -10.95
CA THR A 22 -11.47 8.87 -11.03
C THR A 22 -10.38 7.82 -10.93
N CYS A 23 -10.67 6.72 -10.23
CA CYS A 23 -9.84 5.52 -10.22
C CYS A 23 -9.98 4.66 -11.50
N CYS A 24 -10.87 5.04 -12.42
CA CYS A 24 -11.11 4.33 -13.69
C CYS A 24 -10.13 4.72 -14.80
N GLY A 25 -8.93 5.19 -14.46
CA GLY A 25 -7.93 5.58 -15.45
C GLY A 25 -6.51 5.69 -14.89
N GLY A 26 -5.54 5.81 -15.79
CA GLY A 26 -4.15 6.07 -15.45
C GLY A 26 -3.31 4.87 -15.00
N TRP A 27 -3.89 3.69 -14.86
CA TRP A 27 -3.18 2.47 -14.44
C TRP A 27 -3.82 1.22 -15.05
N GLY A 28 -3.03 0.13 -15.18
CA GLY A 28 -3.52 -1.13 -15.75
C GLY A 28 -4.48 -1.83 -14.78
N ILE A 29 -5.74 -1.93 -15.14
CA ILE A 29 -6.75 -2.64 -14.35
C ILE A 29 -6.73 -4.12 -14.76
N PRO A 30 -6.25 -5.03 -13.90
CA PRO A 30 -6.17 -6.45 -14.22
C PRO A 30 -7.52 -7.14 -14.06
N PHE A 31 -7.80 -8.08 -14.95
CA PHE A 31 -8.97 -8.95 -14.92
C PHE A 31 -8.55 -10.41 -15.04
N THR A 32 -9.12 -11.27 -14.22
CA THR A 32 -9.07 -12.72 -14.45
C THR A 32 -9.95 -13.12 -15.64
N SER A 33 -9.77 -14.32 -16.18
CA SER A 33 -10.67 -14.85 -17.21
C SER A 33 -12.12 -14.91 -16.74
N GLN A 34 -12.34 -15.24 -15.47
CA GLN A 34 -13.68 -15.31 -14.89
C GLN A 34 -14.33 -13.92 -14.85
N MET A 35 -13.61 -12.92 -14.38
CA MET A 35 -14.07 -11.51 -14.34
C MET A 35 -14.37 -10.99 -15.75
N LYS A 36 -13.46 -11.26 -16.71
CA LYS A 36 -13.68 -10.91 -18.11
C LYS A 36 -15.00 -11.49 -18.64
N ASN A 37 -15.23 -12.80 -18.44
CA ASN A 37 -16.44 -13.45 -18.91
C ASN A 37 -17.71 -12.84 -18.32
N LYS A 38 -17.72 -12.56 -17.02
CA LYS A 38 -18.83 -11.87 -16.33
C LYS A 38 -19.15 -10.50 -16.98
N TYR A 39 -18.11 -9.71 -17.29
CA TYR A 39 -18.30 -8.41 -17.93
C TYR A 39 -18.77 -8.54 -19.38
N LEU A 40 -18.32 -9.58 -20.11
CA LEU A 40 -18.77 -9.83 -21.47
C LEU A 40 -20.24 -10.27 -21.53
N GLU A 41 -20.70 -11.04 -20.56
CA GLU A 41 -22.12 -11.43 -20.43
C GLU A 41 -23.03 -10.19 -20.28
N LEU A 42 -22.53 -9.13 -19.64
CA LEU A 42 -23.27 -7.91 -19.41
C LEU A 42 -23.21 -6.95 -20.62
N ASN A 43 -22.06 -6.82 -21.26
CA ASN A 43 -21.79 -5.78 -22.26
C ASN A 43 -21.52 -6.29 -23.67
N ASN A 44 -21.22 -7.57 -23.84
CA ASN A 44 -20.89 -8.23 -25.12
C ASN A 44 -19.79 -7.50 -25.95
N GLU A 45 -18.86 -6.78 -25.30
CA GLU A 45 -17.80 -6.01 -25.94
C GLU A 45 -16.44 -6.68 -25.72
N GLU A 46 -16.07 -7.63 -26.60
CA GLU A 46 -14.78 -8.34 -26.51
C GLU A 46 -13.56 -7.44 -26.67
N ASP A 47 -13.69 -6.36 -27.45
CA ASP A 47 -12.62 -5.40 -27.75
C ASP A 47 -12.17 -4.58 -26.53
N LEU A 48 -12.88 -4.65 -25.41
CA LEU A 48 -12.50 -3.97 -24.16
C LEU A 48 -11.28 -4.56 -23.48
N PHE A 49 -10.86 -5.79 -23.83
CA PHE A 49 -9.84 -6.51 -23.09
C PHE A 49 -8.60 -6.79 -23.94
N ILE A 50 -7.44 -6.63 -23.32
CA ILE A 50 -6.14 -7.01 -23.87
C ILE A 50 -5.59 -8.15 -23.02
N LYS A 51 -5.24 -9.27 -23.64
CA LYS A 51 -4.58 -10.39 -22.94
C LYS A 51 -3.17 -9.98 -22.55
N SER A 52 -2.79 -10.25 -21.31
CA SER A 52 -1.41 -10.08 -20.86
C SER A 52 -0.48 -11.03 -21.63
N THR A 53 0.73 -10.56 -21.95
CA THR A 53 1.78 -11.37 -22.58
C THR A 53 2.60 -12.17 -21.57
N THR A 54 2.51 -11.81 -20.28
CA THR A 54 3.36 -12.37 -19.20
C THR A 54 2.59 -13.15 -18.16
N HIS A 55 1.26 -12.95 -18.07
CA HIS A 55 0.39 -13.60 -17.08
C HIS A 55 -0.91 -14.08 -17.72
N GLU A 56 -1.63 -14.98 -17.08
CA GLU A 56 -2.95 -15.45 -17.53
C GLU A 56 -4.09 -14.44 -17.32
N ASN A 57 -3.75 -13.16 -17.11
CA ASN A 57 -4.67 -12.09 -16.87
C ASN A 57 -4.96 -11.29 -18.14
N TYR A 58 -6.05 -10.56 -18.10
CA TYR A 58 -6.43 -9.54 -19.08
C TYR A 58 -6.29 -8.15 -18.46
N PHE A 59 -6.20 -7.13 -19.30
CA PHE A 59 -6.27 -5.72 -18.89
C PHE A 59 -7.38 -5.05 -19.67
N ILE A 60 -8.06 -4.10 -19.03
CA ILE A 60 -9.03 -3.28 -19.76
C ILE A 60 -8.30 -2.35 -20.73
N LYS A 61 -8.80 -2.27 -21.96
CA LYS A 61 -8.23 -1.40 -23.01
C LYS A 61 -8.74 0.02 -22.80
N PHE A 62 -7.88 0.89 -22.36
CA PHE A 62 -8.23 2.29 -22.16
C PHE A 62 -8.49 3.01 -23.49
N ASN A 63 -9.40 3.97 -23.44
CA ASN A 63 -9.64 4.88 -24.53
C ASN A 63 -8.46 5.85 -24.76
N LYS A 64 -8.55 6.72 -25.78
CA LYS A 64 -7.50 7.71 -26.12
C LYS A 64 -7.17 8.70 -24.98
N LYS A 65 -8.05 8.83 -23.99
CA LYS A 65 -7.85 9.66 -22.79
C LYS A 65 -7.27 8.90 -21.62
N HIS A 66 -6.80 7.68 -21.84
CA HIS A 66 -6.31 6.75 -20.79
C HIS A 66 -7.35 6.44 -19.70
N MET A 67 -8.62 6.39 -20.09
CA MET A 67 -9.74 6.10 -19.22
C MET A 67 -10.37 4.76 -19.59
N CYS A 68 -10.92 4.08 -18.58
CA CYS A 68 -11.76 2.91 -18.79
C CYS A 68 -12.95 3.28 -19.69
N PRO A 69 -13.23 2.54 -20.77
CA PRO A 69 -14.36 2.84 -21.66
C PRO A 69 -15.72 2.74 -20.98
N LEU A 70 -15.81 1.99 -19.86
CA LEU A 70 -17.02 1.90 -19.04
C LEU A 70 -17.23 3.11 -18.10
N CYS A 71 -16.27 4.03 -18.06
CA CYS A 71 -16.37 5.25 -17.27
C CYS A 71 -17.03 6.35 -18.11
N ASN A 72 -18.18 6.86 -17.65
CA ASN A 72 -18.92 7.91 -18.32
C ASN A 72 -18.35 9.32 -18.03
N GLU A 73 -18.96 10.35 -18.61
CA GLU A 73 -18.55 11.76 -18.44
C GLU A 73 -18.67 12.27 -17.00
N ARG A 74 -19.51 11.64 -16.18
CA ARG A 74 -19.66 11.93 -14.74
C ARG A 74 -18.68 11.15 -13.86
N GLN A 75 -17.69 10.50 -14.47
CA GLN A 75 -16.68 9.67 -13.78
C GLN A 75 -17.27 8.44 -13.05
N LEU A 76 -18.45 8.00 -13.44
CA LEU A 76 -19.10 6.82 -12.90
C LEU A 76 -19.01 5.65 -13.87
N CYS A 77 -18.90 4.44 -13.32
CA CYS A 77 -18.97 3.21 -14.10
C CYS A 77 -20.39 2.99 -14.64
N SER A 78 -20.53 2.82 -15.95
CA SER A 78 -21.83 2.54 -16.59
C SER A 78 -22.46 1.25 -16.08
N LEU A 79 -21.66 0.22 -15.79
CA LEU A 79 -22.15 -1.03 -15.20
C LEU A 79 -22.76 -0.82 -13.82
N VAL A 80 -22.14 0.03 -12.98
CA VAL A 80 -22.69 0.33 -11.65
C VAL A 80 -24.00 1.11 -11.76
N ILE A 81 -24.09 2.01 -12.74
CA ILE A 81 -25.33 2.78 -12.96
C ILE A 81 -26.46 1.84 -13.39
N GLU A 82 -26.18 0.88 -14.27
CA GLU A 82 -27.19 0.01 -14.87
C GLU A 82 -27.55 -1.18 -13.98
N TYR A 83 -26.58 -1.81 -13.35
CA TYR A 83 -26.75 -3.07 -12.61
C TYR A 83 -26.49 -2.97 -11.10
N GLY A 84 -26.10 -1.78 -10.60
CA GLY A 84 -25.74 -1.56 -9.19
C GLY A 84 -24.29 -1.96 -8.85
N PRO A 85 -23.81 -1.60 -7.64
CA PRO A 85 -22.41 -1.79 -7.25
C PRO A 85 -22.00 -3.28 -7.14
N ASP A 86 -22.92 -4.19 -6.92
CA ASP A 86 -22.64 -5.63 -6.81
C ASP A 86 -22.22 -6.29 -8.12
N VAL A 87 -22.37 -5.58 -9.25
CA VAL A 87 -21.86 -6.03 -10.54
C VAL A 87 -20.34 -6.02 -10.59
N LEU A 88 -19.71 -5.13 -9.83
CA LEU A 88 -18.26 -5.00 -9.78
C LEU A 88 -17.62 -6.26 -9.16
N ASP A 89 -16.44 -6.60 -9.65
CA ASP A 89 -15.67 -7.74 -9.19
C ASP A 89 -14.17 -7.40 -9.14
N GLY A 90 -13.40 -8.21 -8.39
CA GLY A 90 -11.97 -8.06 -8.24
C GLY A 90 -11.56 -6.64 -7.87
N ILE A 91 -10.55 -6.14 -8.56
CA ILE A 91 -9.95 -4.84 -8.23
C ILE A 91 -10.93 -3.66 -8.33
N CYS A 92 -11.92 -3.73 -9.24
CA CYS A 92 -12.93 -2.68 -9.36
C CYS A 92 -13.87 -2.60 -8.16
N LYS A 93 -14.09 -3.73 -7.48
CA LYS A 93 -14.90 -3.80 -6.25
C LYS A 93 -14.07 -3.43 -5.02
N GLU A 94 -12.84 -3.86 -4.98
CA GLU A 94 -11.99 -3.78 -3.79
C GLU A 94 -11.27 -2.44 -3.66
N PHE A 95 -10.91 -1.80 -4.79
CA PHE A 95 -10.16 -0.54 -4.74
C PHE A 95 -10.90 0.53 -3.92
N PRO A 96 -10.25 1.24 -3.04
CA PRO A 96 -8.80 1.32 -2.77
C PRO A 96 -8.29 0.34 -1.71
N ARG A 97 -9.08 -0.64 -1.30
CA ARG A 97 -8.67 -1.63 -0.31
C ARG A 97 -7.64 -2.58 -0.88
N VAL A 98 -6.58 -2.77 -0.14
CA VAL A 98 -5.47 -3.67 -0.49
C VAL A 98 -5.15 -4.51 0.72
N ASN A 99 -4.95 -5.80 0.51
CA ASN A 99 -4.51 -6.72 1.54
C ASN A 99 -3.14 -7.30 1.16
N ALA A 100 -2.25 -7.37 2.12
CA ALA A 100 -0.94 -7.99 1.98
C ALA A 100 -0.68 -8.92 3.15
N VAL A 101 -0.32 -10.16 2.87
CA VAL A 101 0.09 -11.11 3.92
C VAL A 101 1.57 -10.88 4.23
N SER A 102 1.86 -10.49 5.46
CA SER A 102 3.22 -10.30 5.97
C SER A 102 3.42 -11.19 7.20
N GLY A 103 4.07 -12.32 6.99
CA GLY A 103 4.34 -13.26 8.06
C GLY A 103 3.06 -13.83 8.70
N THR A 104 2.82 -13.48 9.95
CA THR A 104 1.65 -13.92 10.73
C THR A 104 0.50 -12.93 10.70
N MET A 105 0.66 -11.81 9.97
CA MET A 105 -0.34 -10.76 9.85
C MET A 105 -0.86 -10.66 8.43
N ASP A 106 -2.14 -10.36 8.33
CA ASP A 106 -2.78 -9.86 7.13
C ASP A 106 -2.90 -8.35 7.27
N GLU A 107 -2.18 -7.62 6.45
CA GLU A 107 -2.15 -6.17 6.53
C GLU A 107 -3.14 -5.58 5.52
N ALA A 108 -4.21 -4.99 6.04
CA ALA A 108 -5.19 -4.28 5.24
C ALA A 108 -4.88 -2.78 5.23
N TYR A 109 -4.83 -2.16 4.06
CA TYR A 109 -4.60 -0.73 3.91
C TYR A 109 -5.41 -0.14 2.77
N LEU A 110 -5.49 1.18 2.72
CA LEU A 110 -6.12 1.91 1.64
C LEU A 110 -5.04 2.51 0.73
N SER A 111 -5.16 2.25 -0.57
CA SER A 111 -4.22 2.75 -1.58
C SER A 111 -4.24 4.27 -1.68
N LEU A 112 -3.06 4.89 -1.62
CA LEU A 112 -2.88 6.33 -1.86
C LEU A 112 -3.17 6.73 -3.32
N GLY A 113 -3.42 5.77 -4.22
CA GLY A 113 -3.96 6.05 -5.55
C GLY A 113 -5.40 6.56 -5.53
N CYS A 114 -6.09 6.49 -4.39
CA CYS A 114 -7.41 7.08 -4.21
C CYS A 114 -7.30 8.48 -3.60
N PRO A 115 -7.76 9.55 -4.29
CA PRO A 115 -7.70 10.91 -3.76
C PRO A 115 -8.40 11.08 -2.41
N HIS A 116 -9.54 10.41 -2.24
CA HIS A 116 -10.29 10.48 -0.98
C HIS A 116 -9.52 9.87 0.21
N VAL A 117 -8.72 8.84 -0.02
CA VAL A 117 -7.81 8.30 1.02
C VAL A 117 -6.77 9.34 1.43
N ILE A 118 -6.23 10.09 0.47
CA ILE A 118 -5.30 11.20 0.76
C ILE A 118 -6.00 12.30 1.57
N GLU A 119 -7.23 12.65 1.21
CA GLU A 119 -8.04 13.62 1.96
C GLU A 119 -8.26 13.18 3.40
N LEU A 120 -8.65 11.92 3.64
CA LEU A 120 -8.81 11.37 5.00
C LEU A 120 -7.51 11.46 5.81
N LEU A 121 -6.38 11.08 5.21
CA LEU A 121 -5.08 11.17 5.86
C LEU A 121 -4.63 12.61 6.16
N CYS A 122 -4.99 13.57 5.29
CA CYS A 122 -4.66 14.98 5.49
C CYS A 122 -5.55 15.68 6.53
N GLN A 123 -6.75 15.16 6.78
CA GLN A 123 -7.66 15.67 7.82
C GLN A 123 -7.23 15.27 9.23
N ASP A 124 -6.54 14.14 9.36
CA ASP A 124 -6.05 13.67 10.64
C ASP A 124 -4.70 14.33 10.97
N THR A 125 -4.66 15.05 12.09
CA THR A 125 -3.44 15.70 12.60
C THR A 125 -2.67 14.80 13.56
N GLU A 126 -3.26 13.72 14.01
CA GLU A 126 -2.66 12.78 14.95
C GLU A 126 -1.72 11.79 14.25
N VAL A 127 -0.97 11.04 15.04
CA VAL A 127 -0.16 9.91 14.56
C VAL A 127 -1.09 8.82 14.05
N LEU A 128 -0.81 8.30 12.85
CA LEU A 128 -1.59 7.19 12.29
C LEU A 128 -1.58 6.00 13.22
N SER A 129 -2.76 5.62 13.69
CA SER A 129 -2.97 4.48 14.57
C SER A 129 -3.54 3.29 13.80
N PHE A 130 -3.25 2.09 14.30
CA PHE A 130 -3.66 0.84 13.70
C PHE A 130 -4.48 0.00 14.68
N ILE A 131 -5.43 -0.75 14.16
CA ILE A 131 -6.20 -1.75 14.89
C ILE A 131 -5.59 -3.12 14.56
N LEU A 132 -5.31 -3.91 15.61
CA LEU A 132 -4.89 -5.30 15.49
C LEU A 132 -6.06 -6.18 15.94
N GLU A 133 -6.64 -6.92 15.02
CA GLU A 133 -7.74 -7.84 15.26
C GLU A 133 -7.26 -9.29 15.15
N GLU A 134 -7.74 -10.17 16.03
CA GLU A 134 -7.49 -11.58 15.90
C GLU A 134 -8.39 -12.18 14.80
N ASP A 135 -7.78 -12.92 13.90
CA ASP A 135 -8.45 -13.60 12.78
C ASP A 135 -8.36 -15.12 13.00
N ASN A 136 -9.50 -15.79 12.89
CA ASN A 136 -9.60 -17.25 13.08
C ASN A 136 -8.96 -18.08 11.94
N ARG A 137 -8.43 -17.42 10.89
CA ARG A 137 -7.69 -18.12 9.83
C ARG A 137 -6.43 -18.76 10.39
N PRO A 138 -6.05 -19.96 9.95
CA PRO A 138 -4.83 -20.62 10.39
C PRO A 138 -3.60 -19.78 9.97
N PHE A 139 -2.59 -19.78 10.83
CA PHE A 139 -1.30 -19.21 10.45
C PHE A 139 -0.67 -20.04 9.32
N PRO A 140 0.04 -19.40 8.37
CA PRO A 140 0.89 -20.12 7.43
C PRO A 140 1.90 -20.99 8.20
N GLU A 141 2.14 -22.20 7.72
CA GLU A 141 3.17 -23.06 8.30
C GLU A 141 4.55 -22.54 7.85
N TYR A 142 5.27 -21.97 8.81
CA TYR A 142 6.65 -21.54 8.62
C TYR A 142 7.61 -22.48 9.33
N THR A 143 8.74 -22.74 8.71
CA THR A 143 9.90 -23.32 9.38
C THR A 143 10.40 -22.40 10.50
N ALA A 144 11.21 -22.93 11.42
CA ALA A 144 11.79 -22.11 12.49
C ALA A 144 12.68 -20.98 11.95
N GLU A 145 13.31 -21.19 10.80
CA GLU A 145 14.13 -20.18 10.14
C GLU A 145 13.26 -19.07 9.51
N GLU A 146 12.26 -19.42 8.75
CA GLU A 146 11.31 -18.47 8.15
C GLU A 146 10.64 -17.60 9.22
N LYS A 147 10.24 -18.19 10.36
CA LYS A 147 9.68 -17.42 11.49
C LYS A 147 10.64 -16.34 12.00
N ARG A 148 11.95 -16.63 12.06
CA ARG A 148 12.94 -15.63 12.48
C ARG A 148 13.04 -14.46 11.50
N TYR A 149 13.02 -14.74 10.20
CA TYR A 149 13.03 -13.67 9.17
C TYR A 149 11.74 -12.85 9.23
N VAL A 150 10.59 -13.47 9.35
CA VAL A 150 9.31 -12.78 9.49
C VAL A 150 9.33 -11.83 10.70
N LEU A 151 9.78 -12.31 11.86
CA LEU A 151 9.88 -11.48 13.07
C LEU A 151 10.89 -10.34 12.92
N LEU A 152 11.97 -10.55 12.17
CA LEU A 152 12.94 -9.51 11.86
C LEU A 152 12.34 -8.45 10.96
N ASP A 153 11.64 -8.84 9.89
CA ASP A 153 11.01 -7.91 8.96
C ASP A 153 9.95 -7.05 9.65
N MET A 154 9.13 -7.66 10.50
CA MET A 154 8.18 -6.93 11.34
C MET A 154 8.88 -5.91 12.25
N LYS A 155 9.98 -6.30 12.90
CA LYS A 155 10.77 -5.41 13.75
C LYS A 155 11.39 -4.26 12.95
N ILE A 156 11.90 -4.52 11.75
CA ILE A 156 12.46 -3.47 10.87
C ILE A 156 11.34 -2.49 10.51
N ARG A 157 10.20 -3.00 10.06
CA ARG A 157 9.05 -2.17 9.70
C ARG A 157 8.62 -1.27 10.85
N ASP A 158 8.37 -1.83 12.03
CA ASP A 158 7.87 -1.08 13.17
C ASP A 158 8.85 0.04 13.57
N ARG A 159 10.15 -0.26 13.63
CA ARG A 159 11.17 0.74 13.93
C ARG A 159 11.24 1.88 12.89
N ILE A 160 11.10 1.55 11.61
CA ILE A 160 11.08 2.55 10.53
C ILE A 160 9.81 3.39 10.61
N LEU A 161 8.65 2.79 10.87
CA LEU A 161 7.39 3.52 11.01
C LEU A 161 7.40 4.47 12.20
N ASP A 162 7.84 3.99 13.38
CA ASP A 162 7.99 4.84 14.58
C ASP A 162 8.88 6.05 14.28
N PHE A 163 10.02 5.82 13.63
CA PHE A 163 10.94 6.89 13.27
C PHE A 163 10.35 7.87 12.23
N LEU A 164 9.63 7.37 11.22
CA LEU A 164 8.97 8.21 10.23
C LEU A 164 7.84 9.05 10.84
N GLN A 165 7.21 8.58 11.91
CA GLN A 165 6.15 9.28 12.62
C GLN A 165 6.65 10.23 13.70
N ASP A 166 7.94 10.21 14.07
CA ASP A 166 8.52 11.14 15.06
C ASP A 166 8.53 12.57 14.53
N ARG A 167 7.44 13.31 14.78
CA ARG A 167 7.24 14.69 14.31
C ARG A 167 8.17 15.74 14.98
N ILE A 168 8.94 15.36 15.99
CA ILE A 168 9.99 16.21 16.56
C ILE A 168 11.13 16.39 15.55
N LEU A 169 11.33 15.39 14.67
CA LEU A 169 12.35 15.42 13.63
C LEU A 169 11.83 16.02 12.34
N PRO A 170 12.64 16.81 11.62
CA PRO A 170 12.29 17.30 10.29
C PRO A 170 11.97 16.15 9.31
N LEU A 171 10.94 16.30 8.50
CA LEU A 171 10.48 15.25 7.58
C LEU A 171 11.58 14.75 6.64
N ASN A 172 12.36 15.67 6.07
CA ASN A 172 13.46 15.34 5.17
C ASN A 172 14.55 14.51 5.86
N LEU A 173 14.84 14.77 7.15
CA LEU A 173 15.74 13.94 7.93
C LEU A 173 15.18 12.53 8.16
N ARG A 174 13.89 12.44 8.51
CA ARG A 174 13.23 11.15 8.72
C ARG A 174 13.28 10.29 7.46
N ILE A 175 12.91 10.84 6.30
CA ILE A 175 12.94 10.14 5.02
C ILE A 175 14.39 9.73 4.66
N PHE A 176 15.34 10.66 4.76
CA PHE A 176 16.75 10.37 4.44
C PHE A 176 17.30 9.24 5.31
N TYR A 177 17.10 9.33 6.62
CA TYR A 177 17.68 8.33 7.54
C TYR A 177 16.99 6.98 7.46
N ALA A 178 15.67 6.93 7.30
CA ALA A 178 14.94 5.69 7.05
C ALA A 178 15.44 4.99 5.77
N THR A 179 15.61 5.74 4.68
CA THR A 179 16.16 5.20 3.42
C THR A 179 17.59 4.71 3.59
N TYR A 180 18.44 5.46 4.31
CA TYR A 180 19.81 5.06 4.63
C TYR A 180 19.86 3.74 5.41
N ILE A 181 19.02 3.59 6.45
CA ILE A 181 18.94 2.35 7.22
C ILE A 181 18.54 1.17 6.34
N LEU A 182 17.49 1.31 5.54
CA LEU A 182 17.02 0.25 4.65
C LEU A 182 18.10 -0.15 3.63
N GLU A 183 18.81 0.82 3.03
CA GLU A 183 19.94 0.53 2.15
C GLU A 183 21.06 -0.23 2.87
N LYS A 184 21.40 0.15 4.11
CA LYS A 184 22.41 -0.55 4.88
C LYS A 184 21.99 -1.96 5.24
N LEU A 185 20.75 -2.16 5.68
CA LEU A 185 20.22 -3.48 6.02
C LEU A 185 20.21 -4.41 4.79
N THR A 186 19.91 -3.91 3.61
CA THR A 186 19.97 -4.69 2.36
C THR A 186 21.37 -5.28 2.11
N LYS A 187 22.44 -4.58 2.51
CA LYS A 187 23.81 -5.09 2.39
C LYS A 187 24.11 -6.28 3.32
N TYR A 188 23.29 -6.46 4.35
CA TYR A 188 23.41 -7.55 5.31
C TYR A 188 22.46 -8.72 5.05
N LYS A 189 21.71 -8.72 3.94
CA LYS A 189 20.69 -9.74 3.62
C LYS A 189 21.17 -11.20 3.69
N ASN A 190 22.49 -11.45 3.56
CA ASN A 190 23.09 -12.77 3.63
C ASN A 190 23.67 -13.09 5.04
N ARG A 191 23.42 -12.24 6.04
CA ARG A 191 23.79 -12.48 7.44
C ARG A 191 22.62 -13.11 8.19
N ASP A 192 22.90 -13.71 9.34
CA ASP A 192 21.86 -14.23 10.21
C ASP A 192 20.96 -13.10 10.77
N THR A 193 19.79 -13.49 11.24
CA THR A 193 18.77 -12.55 11.73
C THR A 193 19.20 -11.83 13.01
N GLU A 194 20.06 -12.45 13.81
CA GLU A 194 20.61 -11.89 15.06
C GLU A 194 21.55 -10.73 14.76
N TYR A 195 22.46 -10.91 13.79
CA TYR A 195 23.36 -9.86 13.32
C TYR A 195 22.58 -8.68 12.74
N ILE A 196 21.60 -8.95 11.86
CA ILE A 196 20.79 -7.89 11.25
C ILE A 196 20.00 -7.14 12.33
N GLY A 197 19.42 -7.85 13.29
CA GLY A 197 18.71 -7.26 14.42
C GLY A 197 19.59 -6.39 15.31
N ALA A 198 20.82 -6.80 15.58
CA ALA A 198 21.80 -6.02 16.33
C ALA A 198 22.17 -4.73 15.57
N LYS A 199 22.36 -4.81 14.24
CA LYS A 199 22.61 -3.64 13.39
C LYS A 199 21.42 -2.70 13.35
N LEU A 200 20.19 -3.22 13.23
CA LEU A 200 18.98 -2.41 13.32
C LEU A 200 18.96 -1.60 14.62
N ASN A 201 19.19 -2.25 15.77
CA ASN A 201 19.20 -1.56 17.05
C ASN A 201 20.28 -0.45 17.11
N SER A 202 21.47 -0.69 16.53
CA SER A 202 22.55 0.30 16.53
C SER A 202 22.22 1.56 15.69
N PHE A 203 21.37 1.46 14.68
CA PHE A 203 20.90 2.63 13.91
C PHE A 203 19.92 3.50 14.71
N PHE A 204 19.21 2.92 15.67
CA PHE A 204 18.25 3.64 16.53
C PHE A 204 18.81 3.95 17.93
N ASP A 205 20.12 3.80 18.11
CA ASP A 205 20.80 4.28 19.31
C ASP A 205 20.76 5.81 19.41
N GLU A 206 20.56 6.34 20.61
CA GLU A 206 20.40 7.78 20.85
C GLU A 206 21.61 8.59 20.35
N ASN A 207 22.83 8.07 20.52
CA ASN A 207 24.04 8.75 20.07
C ASN A 207 24.11 8.78 18.53
N MET A 208 23.70 7.70 17.87
CA MET A 208 23.64 7.66 16.41
C MET A 208 22.63 8.66 15.88
N ILE A 209 21.43 8.71 16.45
CA ILE A 209 20.40 9.68 16.07
C ILE A 209 20.87 11.12 16.29
N ALA A 210 21.55 11.39 17.42
CA ALA A 210 22.12 12.71 17.70
C ALA A 210 23.19 13.10 16.66
N THR A 211 24.07 12.16 16.30
CA THR A 211 25.10 12.37 15.27
C THR A 211 24.46 12.70 13.90
N VAL A 212 23.41 11.98 13.52
CA VAL A 212 22.70 12.21 12.26
C VAL A 212 22.01 13.56 12.27
N LYS A 213 21.38 13.97 13.39
CA LYS A 213 20.77 15.29 13.54
C LYS A 213 21.80 16.41 13.36
N GLU A 214 22.95 16.29 13.99
CA GLU A 214 24.03 17.27 13.89
C GLU A 214 24.58 17.37 12.46
N ALA A 215 24.90 16.23 11.84
CA ALA A 215 25.38 16.19 10.46
C ALA A 215 24.38 16.82 9.47
N PHE A 216 23.08 16.57 9.66
CA PHE A 216 22.03 17.13 8.82
C PHE A 216 21.81 18.62 9.08
N GLY A 217 21.94 19.09 10.33
CA GLY A 217 21.88 20.50 10.71
C GLY A 217 23.03 21.32 10.09
N ASN A 218 24.24 20.79 10.10
CA ASN A 218 25.42 21.43 9.55
C ASN A 218 25.37 21.57 8.02
N GLN A 219 24.72 20.66 7.29
CA GLN A 219 24.52 20.77 5.85
C GLN A 219 23.58 21.93 5.46
N LYS A 220 22.60 22.28 6.30
CA LYS A 220 21.73 23.43 6.05
C LYS A 220 22.46 24.77 6.16
N ASN A 221 23.50 24.84 6.97
CA ASN A 221 24.26 26.09 7.20
C ASN A 221 25.34 26.36 6.12
N ASN A 222 25.66 25.32 5.29
CA ASN A 222 26.70 25.43 4.24
C ASN A 222 26.15 25.70 2.83
N ASN A 223 24.82 25.82 2.67
CA ASN A 223 24.15 26.05 1.38
C ASN A 223 23.43 27.41 1.29
N PHE A 224 23.96 28.44 1.93
CA PHE A 224 23.55 29.83 1.71
C PHE A 224 24.74 30.70 1.31
#